data_3d07872618e5e71bd859fbc138a6f702
#
_entry.id   3d07872618e5e71bd859fbc138a6f702
#
_cell.length_a   1.000
_cell.length_b   1.000
_cell.length_c   1.000
_cell.angle_alpha   90.00
_cell.angle_beta   90.00
_cell.angle_gamma   90.00
#
_symmetry.space_group_name_H-M   'P 1'
#
loop_
_entity.id
_entity.type
_entity.pdbx_description
1 polymer ?
#
loop_
_entity_poly.entity_id
_entity_poly.type
_entity_poly.pdbx_seq_one_letter_code
_entity_poly.pdbx_strand_id
1 'polypeptide(L)'
;LFHNISIFIRINDNQIGNMNRIYTLIAVVALSLTAAFSLSARGVILGDEQFSSYLPELQGKKVAVFSNKSGVVGDKVLKGKDLPLDGPKKFGPHLVDVLLRKKVNVSVIFSPEHGFRADADAGEHVSSSTDPQTGVEIVSLYGNSGRPSAEDAEKFDILLVDIQDVGLRFYTYYVTMYRLMDFCADYGRKVIVLDRPNPNGFYVDGPILDMDYKSGVGALPVPVVHGMTLGELALMINGEGWLKDGKKCQLSVVICRNYTHQTKYQLIMPPSPNLKTMRAVYLYPSTCLFEGTVVSLGRGTDHPFEMYGSPDMKLFSYRFMPKSMPGAKKPDYQDEWCYGVNLSESDLDRICARGIDLNYIINAFSMLTSLPGASASEGILPDGRHFFGKKPYFDKLMGNSWVRELIMQGLAAEDIKVRWQ
;
A
#
# COMPACT_ATOMS: atom_id res chain seq x y z
N LEU A 1 69.53 19.20 28.59
CA LEU A 1 69.76 20.37 27.73
C LEU A 1 68.53 20.74 26.98
N PHE A 2 67.75 21.67 27.52
CA PHE A 2 66.61 22.27 26.90
C PHE A 2 67.06 23.44 26.03
N HIS A 3 66.65 23.47 24.77
CA HIS A 3 66.68 24.69 23.98
C HIS A 3 65.29 24.99 23.46
N ASN A 4 64.75 26.12 23.95
CA ASN A 4 63.50 26.73 23.54
C ASN A 4 63.56 27.17 22.07
N ILE A 5 62.58 26.74 21.26
CA ILE A 5 62.28 27.42 20.01
C ILE A 5 60.87 27.95 20.16
N SER A 6 60.72 29.23 20.48
CA SER A 6 59.48 29.99 20.40
C SER A 6 59.29 30.45 18.97
N ILE A 7 58.44 29.75 18.22
CA ILE A 7 57.96 30.21 16.91
C ILE A 7 56.79 31.16 17.16
N PHE A 8 57.01 32.45 17.01
CA PHE A 8 56.02 33.48 16.98
C PHE A 8 55.27 33.37 15.59
N ILE A 9 54.13 32.75 15.54
CA ILE A 9 53.26 32.86 14.40
C ILE A 9 52.53 34.18 14.53
N ARG A 10 52.91 35.19 13.73
CA ARG A 10 52.07 36.38 13.49
C ARG A 10 50.82 35.95 12.68
N ILE A 11 49.72 35.75 13.39
CA ILE A 11 48.42 35.57 12.74
C ILE A 11 47.92 36.96 12.33
N ASN A 12 47.80 37.21 11.05
CA ASN A 12 47.32 38.46 10.49
C ASN A 12 45.79 38.55 10.75
N ASP A 13 45.26 39.73 11.09
CA ASP A 13 43.83 39.94 11.43
C ASP A 13 42.85 39.39 10.38
N ASN A 14 43.26 39.35 9.12
CA ASN A 14 42.50 38.70 8.04
C ASN A 14 42.38 37.17 8.17
N GLN A 15 43.32 36.51 8.81
CA GLN A 15 43.25 35.05 9.07
C GLN A 15 42.33 34.74 10.24
N ILE A 16 42.27 35.58 11.27
CA ILE A 16 41.35 35.44 12.40
C ILE A 16 39.90 35.63 11.94
N GLY A 17 39.64 36.58 11.05
CA GLY A 17 38.31 36.79 10.45
C GLY A 17 37.84 35.57 9.62
N ASN A 18 38.74 34.94 8.86
CA ASN A 18 38.44 33.75 8.09
C ASN A 18 38.23 32.49 8.97
N MET A 19 39.05 32.33 10.00
CA MET A 19 38.86 31.22 10.97
C MET A 19 37.52 31.36 11.71
N ASN A 20 37.15 32.55 12.17
CA ASN A 20 35.86 32.76 12.81
C ASN A 20 34.67 32.46 11.87
N ARG A 21 34.78 32.79 10.58
CA ARG A 21 33.77 32.43 9.56
C ARG A 21 33.69 30.92 9.34
N ILE A 22 34.84 30.22 9.33
CA ILE A 22 34.89 28.74 9.20
C ILE A 22 34.25 28.08 10.43
N TYR A 23 34.59 28.54 11.65
CA TYR A 23 34.00 28.01 12.89
C TYR A 23 32.47 28.28 12.94
N THR A 24 32.02 29.46 12.51
CA THR A 24 30.58 29.76 12.41
C THR A 24 29.89 28.86 11.39
N LEU A 25 30.50 28.62 10.22
CA LEU A 25 29.98 27.72 9.21
C LEU A 25 29.91 26.28 9.71
N ILE A 26 30.95 25.79 10.38
CA ILE A 26 30.97 24.44 10.99
C ILE A 26 29.91 24.33 12.09
N ALA A 27 29.74 25.35 12.92
CA ALA A 27 28.72 25.37 13.96
C ALA A 27 27.30 25.37 13.37
N VAL A 28 27.05 26.13 12.31
CA VAL A 28 25.75 26.14 11.61
C VAL A 28 25.47 24.80 10.93
N VAL A 29 26.47 24.19 10.28
CA VAL A 29 26.34 22.85 9.68
C VAL A 29 26.15 21.78 10.77
N ALA A 30 26.88 21.86 11.89
CA ALA A 30 26.69 20.94 13.02
C ALA A 30 25.31 21.12 13.67
N LEU A 31 24.80 22.35 13.85
CA LEU A 31 23.46 22.61 14.35
C LEU A 31 22.36 22.12 13.35
N SER A 32 22.59 22.30 12.06
CA SER A 32 21.64 21.80 11.04
C SER A 32 21.65 20.27 10.97
N LEU A 33 22.82 19.62 11.13
CA LEU A 33 22.92 18.16 11.21
C LEU A 33 22.31 17.63 12.52
N THR A 34 22.51 18.28 13.66
CA THR A 34 21.88 17.86 14.93
C THR A 34 20.37 18.10 14.92
N ALA A 35 19.88 19.18 14.27
CA ALA A 35 18.45 19.41 14.06
C ALA A 35 17.83 18.35 13.12
N ALA A 36 18.52 17.98 12.05
CA ALA A 36 18.09 16.90 11.15
C ALA A 36 18.10 15.52 11.86
N PHE A 37 19.12 15.24 12.68
CA PHE A 37 19.17 14.02 13.51
C PHE A 37 18.09 14.01 14.60
N SER A 38 17.76 15.14 15.20
CA SER A 38 16.68 15.23 16.22
C SER A 38 15.27 15.13 15.60
N LEU A 39 15.07 15.52 14.34
CA LEU A 39 13.81 15.23 13.63
C LEU A 39 13.67 13.74 13.31
N SER A 40 14.76 13.06 12.96
CA SER A 40 14.77 11.62 12.70
C SER A 40 14.55 10.75 13.95
N ALA A 41 14.76 11.30 15.16
CA ALA A 41 14.56 10.58 16.42
C ALA A 41 13.11 10.62 16.94
N ARG A 42 12.22 11.42 16.34
CA ARG A 42 10.81 11.45 16.68
C ARG A 42 10.08 10.50 15.74
N GLY A 43 9.40 9.48 16.29
CA GLY A 43 8.55 8.57 15.53
C GLY A 43 7.53 9.32 14.67
N VAL A 44 7.04 8.67 13.62
CA VAL A 44 5.93 9.20 12.81
C VAL A 44 4.71 9.38 13.71
N ILE A 45 3.99 10.48 13.53
CA ILE A 45 2.71 10.72 14.21
C ILE A 45 1.63 10.63 13.14
N LEU A 46 0.72 9.68 13.29
CA LEU A 46 -0.34 9.44 12.34
C LEU A 46 -1.43 10.52 12.43
N GLY A 47 -2.26 10.64 11.40
CA GLY A 47 -3.38 11.57 11.38
C GLY A 47 -4.37 11.31 12.52
N ASP A 48 -4.63 10.05 12.82
CA ASP A 48 -5.58 9.60 13.85
C ASP A 48 -5.17 9.97 15.30
N GLU A 49 -3.85 10.14 15.56
CA GLU A 49 -3.33 10.57 16.87
C GLU A 49 -3.52 12.07 17.13
N GLN A 50 -3.73 12.86 16.08
CA GLN A 50 -3.78 14.32 16.13
C GLN A 50 -5.18 14.83 16.47
N PHE A 51 -5.76 14.35 17.56
CA PHE A 51 -7.13 14.63 17.97
C PHE A 51 -7.51 16.12 17.99
N SER A 52 -6.60 17.01 18.40
CA SER A 52 -6.83 18.45 18.41
C SER A 52 -7.08 19.04 17.02
N SER A 53 -6.65 18.37 15.96
CA SER A 53 -6.77 18.84 14.58
C SER A 53 -8.15 18.53 13.96
N TYR A 54 -8.89 17.54 14.46
CA TYR A 54 -10.16 17.13 13.84
C TYR A 54 -11.33 16.95 14.81
N LEU A 55 -11.11 16.62 16.10
CA LEU A 55 -12.20 16.44 17.06
C LEU A 55 -13.13 17.67 17.19
N PRO A 56 -12.64 18.93 17.15
CA PRO A 56 -13.54 20.08 17.22
C PRO A 56 -14.58 20.12 16.10
N GLU A 57 -14.23 19.63 14.91
CA GLU A 57 -15.14 19.58 13.77
C GLU A 57 -16.23 18.50 13.92
N LEU A 58 -15.98 17.47 14.73
CA LEU A 58 -16.92 16.35 14.95
C LEU A 58 -17.97 16.63 16.00
N GLN A 59 -17.80 17.70 16.79
CA GLN A 59 -18.74 18.02 17.89
C GLN A 59 -20.14 18.32 17.38
N GLY A 60 -21.14 17.60 17.92
CA GLY A 60 -22.54 17.73 17.53
C GLY A 60 -22.90 17.20 16.12
N LYS A 61 -21.96 16.52 15.45
CA LYS A 61 -22.16 15.91 14.13
C LYS A 61 -22.38 14.42 14.22
N LYS A 62 -23.15 13.87 13.29
CA LYS A 62 -23.18 12.43 13.01
C LYS A 62 -21.93 12.09 12.18
N VAL A 63 -21.17 11.11 12.59
CA VAL A 63 -19.89 10.75 11.96
C VAL A 63 -19.96 9.35 11.39
N ALA A 64 -19.70 9.22 10.09
CA ALA A 64 -19.36 7.95 9.46
C ALA A 64 -17.85 7.70 9.56
N VAL A 65 -17.44 6.45 9.71
CA VAL A 65 -16.01 6.07 9.71
C VAL A 65 -15.77 5.02 8.63
N PHE A 66 -14.91 5.31 7.65
CA PHE A 66 -14.40 4.31 6.71
C PHE A 66 -13.10 3.74 7.26
N SER A 67 -13.15 2.49 7.69
CA SER A 67 -12.02 1.83 8.35
C SER A 67 -12.14 0.30 8.30
N ASN A 68 -11.05 -0.36 8.68
CA ASN A 68 -10.99 -1.79 8.94
C ASN A 68 -10.11 -2.06 10.18
N LYS A 69 -9.68 -3.31 10.40
CA LYS A 69 -8.83 -3.67 11.54
C LYS A 69 -7.56 -2.82 11.70
N SER A 70 -7.07 -2.21 10.63
CA SER A 70 -5.87 -1.35 10.68
C SER A 70 -6.11 0.01 11.33
N GLY A 71 -7.37 0.41 11.58
CA GLY A 71 -7.73 1.69 12.20
C GLY A 71 -7.48 1.75 13.71
N VAL A 72 -6.38 1.16 14.20
CA VAL A 72 -5.89 1.35 15.57
C VAL A 72 -5.20 2.70 15.71
N VAL A 73 -5.46 3.41 16.80
CA VAL A 73 -4.90 4.75 17.02
C VAL A 73 -3.39 4.68 17.21
N GLY A 74 -2.68 5.37 16.33
CA GLY A 74 -1.23 5.37 16.28
C GLY A 74 -0.62 4.07 15.76
N ASP A 75 0.70 3.94 15.90
CA ASP A 75 1.47 2.76 15.51
C ASP A 75 2.08 2.01 16.71
N LYS A 76 1.54 2.24 17.91
CA LYS A 76 2.08 1.66 19.13
C LYS A 76 1.65 0.23 19.34
N VAL A 77 2.62 -0.68 19.26
CA VAL A 77 2.45 -2.08 19.68
C VAL A 77 2.64 -2.21 21.18
N LEU A 78 1.59 -2.63 21.91
CA LEU A 78 1.58 -2.75 23.38
C LEU A 78 2.26 -4.02 23.87
N LYS A 79 2.13 -5.14 23.09
CA LYS A 79 2.81 -6.43 23.32
C LYS A 79 3.18 -7.07 22.00
N GLY A 80 4.29 -7.81 21.98
CA GLY A 80 4.75 -8.56 20.81
C GLY A 80 5.38 -7.69 19.72
N LYS A 81 6.00 -6.56 20.08
CA LYS A 81 6.64 -5.65 19.12
C LYS A 81 7.67 -6.34 18.23
N ASP A 82 8.43 -7.28 18.79
CA ASP A 82 9.49 -8.00 18.10
C ASP A 82 9.00 -9.25 17.35
N LEU A 83 7.68 -9.54 17.39
CA LEU A 83 7.10 -10.65 16.65
C LEU A 83 6.95 -10.30 15.16
N PRO A 84 6.88 -11.31 14.26
CA PRO A 84 6.54 -11.12 12.86
C PRO A 84 5.29 -10.25 12.67
N LEU A 85 5.12 -9.64 11.50
CA LEU A 85 4.02 -8.70 11.24
C LEU A 85 2.65 -9.33 11.51
N ASP A 86 2.46 -10.59 11.15
CA ASP A 86 1.27 -11.42 11.39
C ASP A 86 1.25 -12.13 12.76
N GLY A 87 2.27 -11.92 13.61
CA GLY A 87 2.36 -12.52 14.94
C GLY A 87 1.29 -12.00 15.90
N PRO A 88 1.06 -12.69 17.04
CA PRO A 88 0.01 -12.35 18.00
C PRO A 88 0.35 -11.10 18.81
N LYS A 89 0.20 -9.93 18.20
CA LYS A 89 0.48 -8.62 18.79
C LYS A 89 -0.75 -8.05 19.47
N LYS A 90 -0.50 -7.21 20.49
CA LYS A 90 -1.53 -6.37 21.11
C LYS A 90 -1.31 -4.92 20.72
N PHE A 91 -2.33 -4.29 20.18
CA PHE A 91 -2.33 -2.90 19.74
C PHE A 91 -3.09 -2.00 20.71
N GLY A 92 -3.03 -0.69 20.45
CA GLY A 92 -3.91 0.29 21.04
C GLY A 92 -5.39 0.07 20.66
N PRO A 93 -6.29 0.92 21.18
CA PRO A 93 -7.70 0.83 20.83
C PRO A 93 -7.94 1.26 19.38
N HIS A 94 -8.97 0.69 18.75
CA HIS A 94 -9.44 1.12 17.45
C HIS A 94 -10.00 2.55 17.52
N LEU A 95 -9.87 3.34 16.43
CA LEU A 95 -10.33 4.73 16.37
C LEU A 95 -11.81 4.86 16.73
N VAL A 96 -12.68 3.98 16.22
CA VAL A 96 -14.12 3.99 16.56
C VAL A 96 -14.34 3.91 18.08
N ASP A 97 -13.62 3.02 18.77
CA ASP A 97 -13.75 2.87 20.23
C ASP A 97 -13.28 4.14 20.97
N VAL A 98 -12.25 4.81 20.44
CA VAL A 98 -11.75 6.07 21.01
C VAL A 98 -12.73 7.21 20.79
N LEU A 99 -13.29 7.34 19.59
CA LEU A 99 -14.27 8.37 19.26
C LEU A 99 -15.52 8.27 20.13
N LEU A 100 -16.06 7.07 20.32
CA LEU A 100 -17.22 6.82 21.19
C LEU A 100 -16.91 7.19 22.65
N ARG A 101 -15.72 6.81 23.18
CA ARG A 101 -15.29 7.22 24.52
C ARG A 101 -15.15 8.74 24.66
N LYS A 102 -14.81 9.44 23.57
CA LYS A 102 -14.76 10.91 23.50
C LYS A 102 -16.13 11.55 23.22
N LYS A 103 -17.21 10.75 23.27
CA LYS A 103 -18.61 11.17 23.05
C LYS A 103 -18.88 11.75 21.66
N VAL A 104 -18.11 11.32 20.65
CA VAL A 104 -18.41 11.57 19.24
C VAL A 104 -19.56 10.64 18.83
N ASN A 105 -20.54 11.16 18.12
CA ASN A 105 -21.68 10.38 17.60
C ASN A 105 -21.24 9.63 16.33
N VAL A 106 -20.61 8.45 16.49
CA VAL A 106 -20.31 7.54 15.38
C VAL A 106 -21.59 6.81 15.00
N SER A 107 -22.20 7.17 13.89
CA SER A 107 -23.53 6.70 13.46
C SER A 107 -23.47 5.49 12.51
N VAL A 108 -22.41 5.35 11.73
CA VAL A 108 -22.24 4.25 10.78
C VAL A 108 -20.74 4.01 10.52
N ILE A 109 -20.39 2.75 10.26
CA ILE A 109 -19.06 2.34 9.82
C ILE A 109 -19.17 1.82 8.39
N PHE A 110 -18.39 2.37 7.48
CA PHE A 110 -18.19 1.81 6.15
C PHE A 110 -16.98 0.89 6.17
N SER A 111 -17.15 -0.36 5.75
CA SER A 111 -16.07 -1.34 5.69
C SER A 111 -15.72 -1.68 4.24
N PRO A 112 -14.41 -1.78 3.91
CA PRO A 112 -13.97 -2.25 2.60
C PRO A 112 -14.05 -3.76 2.48
N GLU A 113 -13.43 -4.31 1.43
CA GLU A 113 -13.06 -5.72 1.33
C GLU A 113 -12.37 -6.19 2.61
N HIS A 114 -12.58 -7.43 3.01
CA HIS A 114 -12.13 -8.05 4.26
C HIS A 114 -12.87 -7.62 5.54
N GLY A 115 -13.85 -6.72 5.47
CA GLY A 115 -14.68 -6.34 6.61
C GLY A 115 -14.05 -5.35 7.58
N PHE A 116 -14.71 -5.12 8.72
CA PHE A 116 -14.29 -4.11 9.70
C PHE A 116 -13.32 -4.64 10.76
N ARG A 117 -13.74 -5.64 11.55
CA ARG A 117 -12.90 -6.25 12.62
C ARG A 117 -12.53 -7.70 12.34
N ALA A 118 -13.17 -8.33 11.35
CA ALA A 118 -12.94 -9.70 10.97
C ALA A 118 -12.06 -9.79 9.72
N ASP A 119 -11.35 -10.91 9.59
CA ASP A 119 -10.59 -11.25 8.41
C ASP A 119 -11.49 -12.06 7.47
N ALA A 120 -12.23 -11.38 6.58
CA ALA A 120 -12.90 -12.04 5.47
C ALA A 120 -11.90 -12.32 4.33
N ASP A 121 -12.13 -13.40 3.59
CA ASP A 121 -11.29 -13.77 2.45
C ASP A 121 -11.40 -12.77 1.30
N ALA A 122 -10.36 -12.70 0.46
CA ALA A 122 -10.42 -11.92 -0.77
C ALA A 122 -11.58 -12.42 -1.64
N GLY A 123 -12.46 -11.50 -2.06
CA GLY A 123 -13.65 -11.84 -2.83
C GLY A 123 -14.84 -12.35 -2.02
N GLU A 124 -14.73 -12.49 -0.69
CA GLU A 124 -15.84 -12.93 0.15
C GLU A 124 -16.84 -11.79 0.37
N HIS A 125 -18.12 -12.08 0.14
CA HIS A 125 -19.20 -11.10 0.34
C HIS A 125 -19.44 -10.90 1.84
N VAL A 126 -19.11 -9.73 2.34
CA VAL A 126 -19.40 -9.32 3.73
C VAL A 126 -20.73 -8.56 3.73
N SER A 127 -21.75 -9.13 4.34
CA SER A 127 -23.06 -8.45 4.51
C SER A 127 -22.95 -7.31 5.54
N SER A 128 -23.84 -6.32 5.41
CA SER A 128 -24.03 -5.30 6.43
C SER A 128 -24.43 -5.94 7.77
N SER A 129 -23.90 -5.43 8.87
CA SER A 129 -24.05 -6.01 10.20
C SER A 129 -23.92 -4.91 11.28
N THR A 130 -23.90 -5.31 12.53
CA THR A 130 -23.65 -4.39 13.66
C THR A 130 -22.34 -4.79 14.33
N ASP A 131 -21.49 -3.81 14.64
CA ASP A 131 -20.25 -4.06 15.40
C ASP A 131 -20.58 -4.59 16.79
N PRO A 132 -20.18 -5.82 17.15
CA PRO A 132 -20.56 -6.44 18.41
C PRO A 132 -19.98 -5.72 19.64
N GLN A 133 -18.92 -4.92 19.47
CA GLN A 133 -18.28 -4.19 20.57
C GLN A 133 -18.96 -2.85 20.86
N THR A 134 -19.47 -2.19 19.84
CA THR A 134 -19.94 -0.81 19.96
C THR A 134 -21.43 -0.65 19.67
N GLY A 135 -22.05 -1.63 19.02
CA GLY A 135 -23.44 -1.53 18.57
C GLY A 135 -23.64 -0.63 17.34
N VAL A 136 -22.55 -0.11 16.74
CA VAL A 136 -22.64 0.75 15.56
C VAL A 136 -22.91 -0.11 14.30
N GLU A 137 -23.79 0.40 13.43
CA GLU A 137 -24.09 -0.24 12.15
C GLU A 137 -22.83 -0.28 11.26
N ILE A 138 -22.58 -1.43 10.63
CA ILE A 138 -21.53 -1.63 9.62
C ILE A 138 -22.21 -1.81 8.27
N VAL A 139 -21.89 -0.94 7.32
CA VAL A 139 -22.29 -1.04 5.91
C VAL A 139 -21.08 -1.51 5.10
N SER A 140 -21.22 -2.70 4.51
CA SER A 140 -20.17 -3.25 3.64
C SER A 140 -20.19 -2.56 2.28
N LEU A 141 -19.04 -2.06 1.85
CA LEU A 141 -18.85 -1.45 0.52
C LEU A 141 -18.17 -2.41 -0.46
N TYR A 142 -18.09 -3.69 -0.11
CA TYR A 142 -17.58 -4.73 -1.00
C TYR A 142 -18.70 -5.34 -1.83
N GLY A 143 -18.51 -5.49 -3.14
CA GLY A 143 -19.48 -6.09 -4.05
C GLY A 143 -20.04 -5.12 -5.10
N ASN A 144 -21.26 -5.38 -5.60
CA ASN A 144 -21.79 -4.85 -6.85
C ASN A 144 -21.82 -3.31 -6.98
N SER A 145 -22.03 -2.55 -5.93
CA SER A 145 -22.04 -1.08 -6.03
C SER A 145 -20.71 -0.44 -5.57
N GLY A 146 -20.09 -0.98 -4.53
CA GLY A 146 -18.92 -0.39 -3.88
C GLY A 146 -19.15 1.06 -3.42
N ARG A 147 -20.42 1.48 -3.29
CA ARG A 147 -20.88 2.81 -2.96
C ARG A 147 -22.07 2.73 -2.01
N PRO A 148 -22.18 3.63 -1.00
CA PRO A 148 -23.34 3.69 -0.11
C PRO A 148 -24.65 3.98 -0.89
N SER A 149 -25.78 3.63 -0.29
CA SER A 149 -27.11 3.99 -0.80
C SER A 149 -27.46 5.46 -0.50
N ALA A 150 -28.49 6.00 -1.16
CA ALA A 150 -28.97 7.35 -0.85
C ALA A 150 -29.43 7.48 0.60
N GLU A 151 -29.99 6.41 1.19
CA GLU A 151 -30.42 6.37 2.59
C GLU A 151 -29.24 6.47 3.57
N ASP A 152 -28.07 5.95 3.17
CA ASP A 152 -26.86 6.06 4.00
C ASP A 152 -26.39 7.51 4.13
N ALA A 153 -26.70 8.38 3.15
CA ALA A 153 -26.36 9.79 3.21
C ALA A 153 -27.03 10.53 4.39
N GLU A 154 -28.21 10.09 4.82
CA GLU A 154 -28.95 10.68 5.95
C GLU A 154 -28.37 10.26 7.31
N LYS A 155 -27.51 9.25 7.32
CA LYS A 155 -26.93 8.71 8.55
C LYS A 155 -25.80 9.56 9.10
N PHE A 156 -25.14 10.41 8.27
CA PHE A 156 -23.95 11.15 8.71
C PHE A 156 -23.81 12.54 8.08
N ASP A 157 -23.08 13.40 8.76
CA ASP A 157 -22.69 14.74 8.29
C ASP A 157 -21.24 14.77 7.79
N ILE A 158 -20.37 14.00 8.44
CA ILE A 158 -18.92 13.96 8.20
C ILE A 158 -18.49 12.51 8.04
N LEU A 159 -17.68 12.25 7.00
CA LEU A 159 -16.98 10.98 6.81
C LEU A 159 -15.52 11.12 7.29
N LEU A 160 -15.12 10.30 8.26
CA LEU A 160 -13.72 10.07 8.59
C LEU A 160 -13.19 8.88 7.80
N VAL A 161 -12.03 9.05 7.18
CA VAL A 161 -11.28 7.98 6.52
C VAL A 161 -10.05 7.67 7.36
N ASP A 162 -9.96 6.45 7.89
CA ASP A 162 -8.84 5.96 8.70
C ASP A 162 -8.55 4.50 8.35
N ILE A 163 -7.66 4.28 7.40
CA ILE A 163 -7.32 2.96 6.88
C ILE A 163 -5.89 2.91 6.37
N GLN A 164 -5.19 1.78 6.59
CA GLN A 164 -3.83 1.58 6.08
C GLN A 164 -3.88 1.06 4.65
N ASP A 165 -3.36 1.84 3.72
CA ASP A 165 -3.09 1.46 2.34
C ASP A 165 -1.61 1.10 2.15
N VAL A 166 -1.24 0.51 1.00
CA VAL A 166 0.14 0.15 0.67
C VAL A 166 0.71 0.88 -0.56
N GLY A 167 -0.03 1.86 -1.10
CA GLY A 167 0.44 2.76 -2.15
C GLY A 167 0.47 2.18 -3.55
N LEU A 168 -0.41 1.22 -3.83
CA LEU A 168 -0.46 0.52 -5.11
C LEU A 168 -1.83 0.65 -5.77
N ARG A 169 -1.84 0.93 -7.08
CA ARG A 169 -3.07 1.13 -7.85
C ARG A 169 -4.04 -0.04 -7.77
N PHE A 170 -3.58 -1.27 -7.67
CA PHE A 170 -4.43 -2.44 -7.55
C PHE A 170 -4.71 -2.88 -6.11
N TYR A 171 -4.25 -2.10 -5.09
CA TYR A 171 -4.66 -2.27 -3.70
C TYR A 171 -5.88 -1.38 -3.43
N THR A 172 -7.07 -1.95 -3.27
CA THR A 172 -8.34 -1.31 -3.61
C THR A 172 -8.95 -0.40 -2.55
N TYR A 173 -8.28 -0.13 -1.42
CA TYR A 173 -8.84 0.75 -0.39
C TYR A 173 -8.99 2.20 -0.88
N TYR A 174 -8.03 2.70 -1.66
CA TYR A 174 -8.15 4.01 -2.28
C TYR A 174 -9.34 4.09 -3.26
N VAL A 175 -9.70 2.98 -3.94
CA VAL A 175 -10.86 2.93 -4.85
C VAL A 175 -12.15 3.14 -4.07
N THR A 176 -12.24 2.52 -2.88
CA THR A 176 -13.38 2.70 -1.99
C THR A 176 -13.43 4.14 -1.46
N MET A 177 -12.28 4.70 -1.04
CA MET A 177 -12.19 6.12 -0.63
C MET A 177 -12.62 7.06 -1.77
N TYR A 178 -12.16 6.83 -2.99
CA TYR A 178 -12.56 7.61 -4.18
C TYR A 178 -14.08 7.59 -4.40
N ARG A 179 -14.72 6.41 -4.30
CA ARG A 179 -16.17 6.27 -4.44
C ARG A 179 -16.93 6.95 -3.29
N LEU A 180 -16.39 6.90 -2.09
CA LEU A 180 -16.94 7.61 -0.93
C LEU A 180 -16.80 9.13 -1.07
N MET A 181 -15.67 9.63 -1.58
CA MET A 181 -15.49 11.06 -1.88
C MET A 181 -16.50 11.54 -2.93
N ASP A 182 -16.71 10.74 -3.98
CA ASP A 182 -17.71 11.02 -5.03
C ASP A 182 -19.14 11.03 -4.45
N PHE A 183 -19.45 10.07 -3.59
CA PHE A 183 -20.71 10.02 -2.87
C PHE A 183 -20.89 11.25 -1.95
N CYS A 184 -19.88 11.61 -1.18
CA CYS A 184 -19.90 12.77 -0.31
C CYS A 184 -20.07 14.08 -1.08
N ALA A 185 -19.49 14.18 -2.28
CA ALA A 185 -19.70 15.34 -3.17
C ALA A 185 -21.15 15.46 -3.63
N ASP A 186 -21.80 14.34 -3.97
CA ASP A 186 -23.21 14.33 -4.39
C ASP A 186 -24.17 14.76 -3.30
N TYR A 187 -23.89 14.43 -2.03
CA TYR A 187 -24.77 14.69 -0.90
C TYR A 187 -24.28 15.85 0.02
N GLY A 188 -23.25 16.60 -0.40
CA GLY A 188 -22.71 17.73 0.37
C GLY A 188 -22.14 17.33 1.74
N ARG A 189 -21.62 16.10 1.86
CA ARG A 189 -21.00 15.61 3.11
C ARG A 189 -19.51 15.94 3.11
N LYS A 190 -18.99 16.35 4.28
CA LYS A 190 -17.56 16.62 4.45
C LYS A 190 -16.78 15.32 4.60
N VAL A 191 -15.59 15.27 4.00
CA VAL A 191 -14.61 14.18 4.15
C VAL A 191 -13.40 14.69 4.93
N ILE A 192 -12.98 13.94 5.94
CA ILE A 192 -11.73 14.16 6.68
C ILE A 192 -10.90 12.89 6.57
N VAL A 193 -9.73 12.97 5.92
CA VAL A 193 -8.77 11.86 5.85
C VAL A 193 -7.78 11.98 7.00
N LEU A 194 -7.74 10.98 7.87
CA LEU A 194 -6.73 10.82 8.89
C LEU A 194 -5.59 10.01 8.27
N ASP A 195 -4.57 10.72 7.80
CA ASP A 195 -3.57 10.14 6.92
C ASP A 195 -2.67 9.14 7.63
N ARG A 196 -2.21 8.12 6.87
CA ARG A 196 -1.29 7.08 7.32
C ARG A 196 -0.11 6.98 6.36
N PRO A 197 1.11 6.63 6.86
CA PRO A 197 2.26 6.47 6.01
C PRO A 197 2.06 5.40 4.94
N ASN A 198 2.56 5.68 3.75
CA ASN A 198 2.64 4.70 2.68
C ASN A 198 3.96 3.90 2.80
N PRO A 199 3.92 2.55 3.01
CA PRO A 199 5.13 1.74 3.10
C PRO A 199 5.91 1.69 1.79
N ASN A 200 5.26 1.91 0.63
CA ASN A 200 5.88 2.04 -0.69
C ASN A 200 5.98 3.51 -1.15
N GLY A 201 5.89 4.49 -0.24
CA GLY A 201 5.90 5.92 -0.55
C GLY A 201 7.24 6.47 -1.03
N PHE A 202 8.32 5.69 -0.96
CA PHE A 202 9.68 6.12 -1.27
C PHE A 202 10.05 6.03 -2.75
N TYR A 203 9.14 5.57 -3.63
CA TYR A 203 9.36 5.51 -5.07
C TYR A 203 8.04 5.57 -5.85
N VAL A 204 8.16 5.87 -7.14
CA VAL A 204 7.08 5.81 -8.13
C VAL A 204 7.53 4.87 -9.23
N ASP A 205 6.69 3.91 -9.65
CA ASP A 205 7.05 2.94 -10.69
C ASP A 205 5.82 2.36 -11.40
N GLY A 206 6.05 1.85 -12.60
CA GLY A 206 5.02 1.24 -13.44
C GLY A 206 4.25 2.26 -14.27
N PRO A 207 3.55 1.78 -15.32
CA PRO A 207 2.81 2.66 -16.22
C PRO A 207 1.62 3.32 -15.54
N ILE A 208 1.32 4.54 -15.96
CA ILE A 208 0.06 5.22 -15.64
C ILE A 208 -1.09 4.41 -16.24
N LEU A 209 -2.22 4.33 -15.50
CA LEU A 209 -3.43 3.68 -16.00
C LEU A 209 -3.93 4.39 -17.27
N ASP A 210 -4.00 3.63 -18.36
CA ASP A 210 -4.84 4.00 -19.49
C ASP A 210 -6.31 3.79 -19.06
N MET A 211 -7.12 4.84 -19.16
CA MET A 211 -8.49 4.85 -18.65
C MET A 211 -9.44 3.89 -19.39
N ASP A 212 -9.04 3.37 -20.55
CA ASP A 212 -9.76 2.29 -21.23
C ASP A 212 -9.67 0.96 -20.45
N TYR A 213 -8.65 0.82 -19.59
CA TYR A 213 -8.48 -0.32 -18.67
C TYR A 213 -9.02 -0.06 -17.26
N LYS A 214 -9.76 1.05 -17.05
CA LYS A 214 -10.39 1.35 -15.75
C LYS A 214 -11.21 0.18 -15.24
N SER A 215 -11.01 -0.18 -13.97
CA SER A 215 -11.62 -1.36 -13.35
C SER A 215 -11.66 -1.25 -11.83
N GLY A 216 -12.14 -2.31 -11.16
CA GLY A 216 -12.07 -2.41 -9.69
C GLY A 216 -10.64 -2.43 -9.13
N VAL A 217 -9.64 -2.82 -9.94
CA VAL A 217 -8.21 -2.85 -9.56
C VAL A 217 -7.40 -1.69 -10.16
N GLY A 218 -8.08 -0.68 -10.66
CA GLY A 218 -7.45 0.52 -11.20
C GLY A 218 -8.50 1.54 -11.59
N ALA A 219 -8.72 2.58 -10.77
CA ALA A 219 -9.80 3.54 -10.94
C ALA A 219 -9.33 4.92 -11.39
N LEU A 220 -8.06 5.27 -11.20
CA LEU A 220 -7.50 6.60 -11.39
C LEU A 220 -6.26 6.56 -12.30
N PRO A 221 -5.99 7.63 -13.07
CA PRO A 221 -4.85 7.73 -13.97
C PRO A 221 -3.55 7.98 -13.19
N VAL A 222 -3.14 7.01 -12.37
CA VAL A 222 -1.92 7.02 -11.57
C VAL A 222 -1.03 5.83 -11.93
N PRO A 223 0.30 5.89 -11.67
CA PRO A 223 1.21 4.76 -11.84
C PRO A 223 0.81 3.54 -10.99
N VAL A 224 1.35 2.37 -11.29
CA VAL A 224 1.15 1.15 -10.48
C VAL A 224 1.56 1.40 -9.03
N VAL A 225 2.78 1.91 -8.82
CA VAL A 225 3.25 2.41 -7.52
C VAL A 225 3.20 3.92 -7.59
N HIS A 226 2.22 4.52 -6.92
CA HIS A 226 1.97 5.96 -7.06
C HIS A 226 2.74 6.84 -6.08
N GLY A 227 3.40 6.26 -5.09
CA GLY A 227 4.23 6.97 -4.12
C GLY A 227 3.47 7.82 -3.09
N MET A 228 2.18 8.09 -3.27
CA MET A 228 1.39 8.97 -2.40
C MET A 228 0.83 8.24 -1.18
N THR A 229 0.61 8.97 -0.09
CA THR A 229 -0.29 8.54 0.99
C THR A 229 -1.75 8.60 0.54
N LEU A 230 -2.70 8.03 1.31
CA LEU A 230 -4.13 8.19 1.01
C LEU A 230 -4.57 9.65 1.10
N GLY A 231 -4.01 10.42 2.04
CA GLY A 231 -4.31 11.84 2.19
C GLY A 231 -3.85 12.65 0.97
N GLU A 232 -2.63 12.41 0.47
CA GLU A 232 -2.12 13.04 -0.74
C GLU A 232 -2.92 12.65 -1.98
N LEU A 233 -3.29 11.37 -2.11
CA LEU A 233 -4.12 10.90 -3.21
C LEU A 233 -5.53 11.51 -3.15
N ALA A 234 -6.13 11.67 -1.98
CA ALA A 234 -7.41 12.35 -1.81
C ALA A 234 -7.33 13.83 -2.25
N LEU A 235 -6.25 14.53 -1.89
CA LEU A 235 -6.02 15.90 -2.36
C LEU A 235 -5.88 15.96 -3.89
N MET A 236 -5.17 15.02 -4.49
CA MET A 236 -5.01 14.93 -5.94
C MET A 236 -6.34 14.63 -6.64
N ILE A 237 -7.12 13.65 -6.16
CA ILE A 237 -8.46 13.34 -6.68
C ILE A 237 -9.33 14.60 -6.73
N ASN A 238 -9.35 15.34 -5.61
CA ASN A 238 -10.18 16.53 -5.48
C ASN A 238 -9.61 17.72 -6.29
N GLY A 239 -8.28 17.86 -6.32
CA GLY A 239 -7.57 18.94 -7.05
C GLY A 239 -7.74 18.81 -8.55
N GLU A 240 -7.47 17.64 -9.10
CA GLU A 240 -7.55 17.33 -10.54
C GLU A 240 -8.99 17.16 -11.06
N GLY A 241 -10.00 17.20 -10.19
CA GLY A 241 -11.40 17.06 -10.59
C GLY A 241 -11.74 15.66 -11.08
N TRP A 242 -11.14 14.62 -10.50
CA TRP A 242 -11.38 13.23 -10.91
C TRP A 242 -12.69 12.64 -10.39
N LEU A 243 -13.40 13.34 -9.50
CA LEU A 243 -14.75 12.94 -9.12
C LEU A 243 -15.70 13.08 -10.30
N LYS A 244 -16.81 12.33 -10.27
CA LYS A 244 -17.78 12.32 -11.36
C LYS A 244 -18.22 13.76 -11.73
N ASP A 245 -18.26 14.06 -13.00
CA ASP A 245 -18.63 15.37 -13.58
C ASP A 245 -17.74 16.53 -13.10
N GLY A 246 -16.49 16.26 -12.69
CA GLY A 246 -15.54 17.27 -12.21
C GLY A 246 -15.91 17.89 -10.86
N LYS A 247 -16.82 17.26 -10.10
CA LYS A 247 -17.24 17.71 -8.77
C LYS A 247 -16.05 17.74 -7.80
N LYS A 248 -16.23 18.49 -6.73
CA LYS A 248 -15.29 18.51 -5.60
C LYS A 248 -16.06 18.24 -4.32
N CYS A 249 -15.51 17.42 -3.43
CA CYS A 249 -16.03 17.27 -2.08
C CYS A 249 -15.38 18.27 -1.12
N GLN A 250 -16.05 18.57 -0.02
CA GLN A 250 -15.44 19.32 1.09
C GLN A 250 -14.44 18.38 1.77
N LEU A 251 -13.14 18.61 1.54
CA LEU A 251 -12.06 17.72 1.99
C LEU A 251 -11.13 18.43 2.96
N SER A 252 -10.81 17.74 4.05
CA SER A 252 -9.69 18.08 4.94
C SER A 252 -8.79 16.85 5.08
N VAL A 253 -7.48 17.06 5.19
CA VAL A 253 -6.51 15.98 5.43
C VAL A 253 -5.70 16.31 6.67
N VAL A 254 -5.67 15.40 7.64
CA VAL A 254 -4.79 15.45 8.80
C VAL A 254 -3.54 14.67 8.45
N ILE A 255 -2.54 15.36 7.94
CA ILE A 255 -1.30 14.76 7.44
C ILE A 255 -0.47 14.11 8.54
N CYS A 256 0.30 13.07 8.21
CA CYS A 256 1.29 12.49 9.10
C CYS A 256 2.39 13.50 9.43
N ARG A 257 2.79 13.59 10.70
CA ARG A 257 3.95 14.38 11.11
C ARG A 257 5.19 13.49 11.17
N ASN A 258 6.36 14.09 10.91
CA ASN A 258 7.66 13.40 10.86
C ASN A 258 7.71 12.24 9.83
N TYR A 259 6.86 12.28 8.83
CA TYR A 259 6.86 11.38 7.68
C TYR A 259 7.27 12.16 6.43
N THR A 260 8.06 11.54 5.59
CA THR A 260 8.44 12.01 4.25
C THR A 260 8.45 10.83 3.29
N HIS A 261 8.47 11.08 2.00
CA HIS A 261 8.61 10.02 0.97
C HIS A 261 9.94 9.25 1.05
N GLN A 262 10.93 9.71 1.84
CA GLN A 262 12.16 8.95 2.10
C GLN A 262 12.02 7.99 3.29
N THR A 263 10.90 8.05 4.02
CA THR A 263 10.67 7.22 5.20
C THR A 263 10.26 5.82 4.78
N LYS A 264 11.11 4.82 5.01
CA LYS A 264 10.74 3.40 4.89
C LYS A 264 9.92 3.00 6.12
N TYR A 265 8.61 3.21 6.05
CA TYR A 265 7.70 2.95 7.16
C TYR A 265 7.43 1.45 7.33
N GLN A 266 7.60 0.96 8.55
CA GLN A 266 7.30 -0.42 8.92
C GLN A 266 5.86 -0.52 9.44
N LEU A 267 5.02 -1.30 8.78
CA LEU A 267 3.67 -1.57 9.27
C LEU A 267 3.72 -2.32 10.61
N ILE A 268 2.73 -2.07 11.46
CA ILE A 268 2.63 -2.74 12.75
C ILE A 268 1.82 -4.04 12.68
N MET A 269 0.97 -4.17 11.67
CA MET A 269 0.13 -5.34 11.39
C MET A 269 -0.05 -5.56 9.90
N PRO A 270 -0.47 -6.76 9.47
CA PRO A 270 -0.82 -7.02 8.09
C PRO A 270 -1.92 -6.07 7.59
N PRO A 271 -1.72 -5.36 6.47
CA PRO A 271 -2.75 -4.48 5.90
C PRO A 271 -3.92 -5.27 5.29
N SER A 272 -3.67 -6.53 4.92
CA SER A 272 -4.69 -7.50 4.46
C SER A 272 -4.28 -8.92 4.84
N PRO A 273 -5.20 -9.91 4.81
CA PRO A 273 -4.92 -11.28 5.24
C PRO A 273 -3.77 -11.98 4.50
N ASN A 274 -3.48 -11.56 3.27
CA ASN A 274 -2.45 -12.18 2.43
C ASN A 274 -1.14 -11.35 2.34
N LEU A 275 -1.08 -10.14 2.87
CA LEU A 275 0.16 -9.37 3.00
C LEU A 275 0.71 -9.50 4.42
N LYS A 276 1.20 -10.69 4.76
CA LYS A 276 1.54 -11.08 6.13
C LYS A 276 2.85 -10.52 6.65
N THR A 277 3.74 -10.07 5.76
CA THR A 277 5.08 -9.57 6.10
C THR A 277 5.40 -8.27 5.37
N MET A 278 6.38 -7.50 5.84
CA MET A 278 6.87 -6.35 5.08
C MET A 278 7.51 -6.77 3.75
N ARG A 279 8.08 -7.97 3.67
CA ARG A 279 8.62 -8.51 2.42
C ARG A 279 7.50 -8.74 1.41
N ALA A 280 6.37 -9.32 1.83
CA ALA A 280 5.19 -9.46 0.99
C ALA A 280 4.71 -8.09 0.48
N VAL A 281 4.67 -7.06 1.34
CA VAL A 281 4.28 -5.68 0.97
C VAL A 281 5.23 -5.11 -0.10
N TYR A 282 6.53 -5.32 0.01
CA TYR A 282 7.51 -4.82 -0.97
C TYR A 282 7.60 -5.66 -2.25
N LEU A 283 7.28 -6.97 -2.18
CA LEU A 283 7.21 -7.83 -3.36
C LEU A 283 5.87 -7.68 -4.12
N TYR A 284 4.83 -7.23 -3.42
CA TYR A 284 3.48 -7.14 -3.96
C TYR A 284 3.38 -6.39 -5.30
N PRO A 285 4.10 -5.27 -5.54
CA PRO A 285 4.10 -4.59 -6.85
C PRO A 285 4.47 -5.49 -8.03
N SER A 286 5.33 -6.47 -7.79
CA SER A 286 5.81 -7.41 -8.81
C SER A 286 5.01 -8.71 -8.83
N THR A 287 4.77 -9.31 -7.66
CA THR A 287 4.19 -10.66 -7.58
C THR A 287 2.68 -10.66 -7.75
N CYS A 288 1.97 -9.56 -7.46
CA CYS A 288 0.53 -9.45 -7.73
C CYS A 288 0.19 -9.62 -9.22
N LEU A 289 1.13 -9.33 -10.12
CA LEU A 289 0.93 -9.49 -11.56
C LEU A 289 0.65 -10.94 -11.96
N PHE A 290 1.10 -11.92 -11.17
CA PHE A 290 0.78 -13.33 -11.39
C PHE A 290 -0.72 -13.65 -11.26
N GLU A 291 -1.51 -12.83 -10.60
CA GLU A 291 -2.98 -13.02 -10.57
C GLU A 291 -3.63 -12.99 -11.95
N GLY A 292 -2.97 -12.35 -12.92
CA GLY A 292 -3.38 -12.34 -14.32
C GLY A 292 -2.85 -13.51 -15.16
N THR A 293 -2.21 -14.51 -14.54
CA THR A 293 -1.52 -15.61 -15.25
C THR A 293 -1.97 -16.98 -14.73
N VAL A 294 -1.35 -18.03 -15.27
CA VAL A 294 -1.51 -19.42 -14.79
C VAL A 294 -0.53 -19.80 -13.69
N VAL A 295 0.19 -18.85 -13.11
CA VAL A 295 1.18 -19.10 -12.07
C VAL A 295 0.62 -18.68 -10.72
N SER A 296 0.70 -19.56 -9.73
CA SER A 296 0.35 -19.25 -8.33
C SER A 296 1.40 -18.32 -7.73
N LEU A 297 0.94 -17.33 -6.95
CA LEU A 297 1.78 -16.43 -6.17
C LEU A 297 1.83 -16.81 -4.67
N GLY A 298 1.52 -18.09 -4.36
CA GLY A 298 1.61 -18.61 -3.01
C GLY A 298 0.39 -18.35 -2.12
N ARG A 299 -0.75 -17.88 -2.64
CA ARG A 299 -2.00 -17.88 -1.85
C ARG A 299 -2.32 -19.31 -1.42
N GLY A 300 -2.79 -19.48 -0.18
CA GLY A 300 -2.96 -20.81 0.41
C GLY A 300 -1.68 -21.39 0.98
N THR A 301 -0.64 -20.57 1.22
CA THR A 301 0.59 -20.94 1.96
C THR A 301 0.84 -19.95 3.10
N ASP A 302 1.88 -20.20 3.89
CA ASP A 302 2.29 -19.28 4.96
C ASP A 302 2.95 -18.00 4.42
N HIS A 303 3.40 -17.99 3.16
CA HIS A 303 4.14 -16.89 2.53
C HIS A 303 3.51 -16.43 1.20
N PRO A 304 2.23 -16.00 1.17
CA PRO A 304 1.62 -15.48 -0.04
C PRO A 304 2.36 -14.21 -0.50
N PHE A 305 2.52 -14.06 -1.82
CA PHE A 305 3.30 -13.00 -2.49
C PHE A 305 4.83 -13.06 -2.28
N GLU A 306 5.32 -14.04 -1.51
CA GLU A 306 6.76 -14.26 -1.30
C GLU A 306 7.28 -15.50 -2.03
N MET A 307 6.51 -16.02 -2.97
CA MET A 307 6.86 -17.11 -3.87
C MET A 307 6.00 -17.07 -5.12
N TYR A 308 6.42 -17.78 -6.16
CA TYR A 308 5.57 -18.06 -7.32
C TYR A 308 5.93 -19.39 -7.95
N GLY A 309 4.96 -20.04 -8.59
CA GLY A 309 5.17 -21.31 -9.24
C GLY A 309 3.89 -21.94 -9.78
N SER A 310 4.03 -23.04 -10.51
CA SER A 310 2.93 -23.84 -11.03
C SER A 310 3.32 -25.32 -11.07
N PRO A 311 2.36 -26.26 -11.26
CA PRO A 311 2.65 -27.68 -11.43
C PRO A 311 3.58 -27.99 -12.62
N ASP A 312 3.62 -27.11 -13.63
CA ASP A 312 4.37 -27.29 -14.85
C ASP A 312 5.81 -26.76 -14.77
N MET A 313 6.17 -25.99 -13.74
CA MET A 313 7.51 -25.41 -13.55
C MET A 313 8.50 -26.41 -12.90
N LYS A 314 8.50 -27.68 -13.34
CA LYS A 314 9.22 -28.82 -12.72
C LYS A 314 10.75 -28.70 -12.77
N LEU A 315 11.31 -27.77 -13.51
CA LEU A 315 12.77 -27.52 -13.54
C LEU A 315 13.27 -26.80 -12.28
N PHE A 316 12.37 -26.19 -11.48
CA PHE A 316 12.75 -25.58 -10.22
C PHE A 316 12.78 -26.59 -9.09
N SER A 317 13.76 -26.48 -8.21
CA SER A 317 13.91 -27.36 -7.02
C SER A 317 12.97 -26.99 -5.87
N TYR A 318 12.63 -25.70 -5.72
CA TYR A 318 11.68 -25.26 -4.71
C TYR A 318 10.26 -25.68 -5.08
N ARG A 319 9.55 -26.19 -4.09
CA ARG A 319 8.16 -26.63 -4.27
C ARG A 319 7.29 -26.24 -3.09
N PHE A 320 6.02 -25.98 -3.35
CA PHE A 320 5.00 -25.67 -2.35
C PHE A 320 3.67 -26.27 -2.78
N MET A 321 2.73 -26.39 -1.84
CA MET A 321 1.39 -26.92 -2.11
C MET A 321 0.36 -25.97 -1.47
N PRO A 322 -0.38 -25.20 -2.28
CA PRO A 322 -1.46 -24.36 -1.78
C PRO A 322 -2.53 -25.19 -1.05
N LYS A 323 -3.00 -24.70 0.08
CA LYS A 323 -4.06 -25.29 0.89
C LYS A 323 -5.19 -24.29 1.09
N SER A 324 -6.41 -24.81 1.28
CA SER A 324 -7.49 -23.97 1.78
C SER A 324 -7.17 -23.47 3.18
N MET A 325 -7.15 -22.16 3.38
CA MET A 325 -6.87 -21.51 4.67
C MET A 325 -7.57 -20.16 4.77
N PRO A 326 -7.67 -19.55 5.97
CA PRO A 326 -8.15 -18.18 6.13
C PRO A 326 -7.36 -17.22 5.23
N GLY A 327 -8.06 -16.34 4.50
CA GLY A 327 -7.47 -15.46 3.49
C GLY A 327 -7.35 -16.06 2.09
N ALA A 328 -7.49 -17.39 1.94
CA ALA A 328 -7.41 -18.10 0.66
C ALA A 328 -8.19 -19.43 0.72
N LYS A 329 -9.51 -19.38 0.75
CA LYS A 329 -10.38 -20.58 0.84
C LYS A 329 -10.28 -21.50 -0.39
N LYS A 330 -10.03 -20.91 -1.56
CA LYS A 330 -9.88 -21.61 -2.84
C LYS A 330 -8.69 -21.06 -3.62
N PRO A 331 -7.45 -21.35 -3.19
CA PRO A 331 -6.26 -20.91 -3.90
C PRO A 331 -6.13 -21.63 -5.24
N ASP A 332 -5.45 -21.00 -6.21
CA ASP A 332 -5.08 -21.68 -7.45
C ASP A 332 -4.18 -22.89 -7.10
N TYR A 333 -4.39 -24.01 -7.79
CA TYR A 333 -3.68 -25.29 -7.55
C TYR A 333 -3.82 -25.82 -6.12
N GLN A 334 -4.99 -25.67 -5.51
CA GLN A 334 -5.25 -26.21 -4.19
C GLN A 334 -4.95 -27.73 -4.17
N ASP A 335 -4.18 -28.17 -3.18
CA ASP A 335 -3.77 -29.56 -2.96
C ASP A 335 -2.87 -30.17 -4.06
N GLU A 336 -2.33 -29.32 -4.96
CA GLU A 336 -1.38 -29.74 -5.98
C GLU A 336 0.04 -29.22 -5.70
N TRP A 337 1.06 -30.01 -6.05
CA TRP A 337 2.45 -29.56 -5.97
C TRP A 337 2.76 -28.55 -7.06
N CYS A 338 3.09 -27.33 -6.65
CA CYS A 338 3.68 -26.30 -7.50
C CYS A 338 5.20 -26.28 -7.32
N TYR A 339 5.91 -26.06 -8.41
CA TYR A 339 7.35 -25.85 -8.45
C TYR A 339 7.63 -24.41 -8.89
N GLY A 340 8.69 -23.80 -8.36
CA GLY A 340 8.95 -22.40 -8.69
C GLY A 340 10.05 -21.75 -7.86
N VAL A 341 9.86 -20.49 -7.52
CA VAL A 341 10.86 -19.64 -6.86
C VAL A 341 10.38 -19.24 -5.46
N ASN A 342 11.25 -19.38 -4.48
CA ASN A 342 11.08 -18.84 -3.14
C ASN A 342 11.72 -17.45 -3.04
N LEU A 343 10.94 -16.47 -2.62
CA LEU A 343 11.38 -15.09 -2.39
C LEU A 343 11.36 -14.71 -0.89
N SER A 344 10.93 -15.64 0.00
CA SER A 344 10.73 -15.36 1.42
C SER A 344 12.03 -15.02 2.18
N GLU A 345 13.19 -15.31 1.59
CA GLU A 345 14.51 -14.99 2.13
C GLU A 345 15.24 -13.90 1.35
N SER A 346 14.57 -13.29 0.36
CA SER A 346 15.15 -12.24 -0.46
C SER A 346 15.49 -11.00 0.39
N ASP A 347 16.59 -10.35 0.08
CA ASP A 347 17.03 -9.14 0.76
C ASP A 347 16.07 -7.97 0.51
N LEU A 348 15.62 -7.31 1.58
CA LEU A 348 14.61 -6.23 1.51
C LEU A 348 15.13 -5.00 0.78
N ASP A 349 16.41 -4.61 0.98
CA ASP A 349 16.96 -3.43 0.31
C ASP A 349 17.09 -3.67 -1.19
N ARG A 350 17.42 -4.90 -1.58
CA ARG A 350 17.45 -5.30 -2.99
C ARG A 350 16.05 -5.27 -3.63
N ILE A 351 15.03 -5.75 -2.92
CA ILE A 351 13.63 -5.69 -3.40
C ILE A 351 13.24 -4.21 -3.59
N CYS A 352 13.44 -3.38 -2.56
CA CYS A 352 13.10 -1.96 -2.61
C CYS A 352 13.84 -1.20 -3.72
N ALA A 353 15.11 -1.55 -3.98
CA ALA A 353 15.92 -0.89 -5.02
C ALA A 353 15.47 -1.24 -6.45
N ARG A 354 14.84 -2.41 -6.66
CA ARG A 354 14.35 -2.84 -7.97
C ARG A 354 13.00 -2.26 -8.36
N GLY A 355 12.18 -1.88 -7.38
CA GLY A 355 10.79 -1.51 -7.62
C GLY A 355 10.00 -2.68 -8.21
N ILE A 356 9.22 -2.44 -9.26
CA ILE A 356 8.53 -3.49 -10.00
C ILE A 356 9.56 -4.31 -10.78
N ASP A 357 9.75 -5.57 -10.38
CA ASP A 357 10.66 -6.50 -11.07
C ASP A 357 9.87 -7.41 -12.04
N LEU A 358 9.85 -7.02 -13.31
CA LEU A 358 9.21 -7.82 -14.37
C LEU A 358 9.94 -9.13 -14.66
N ASN A 359 11.20 -9.30 -14.19
CA ASN A 359 11.94 -10.54 -14.43
C ASN A 359 11.24 -11.75 -13.83
N TYR A 360 10.48 -11.61 -12.75
CA TYR A 360 9.73 -12.72 -12.19
C TYR A 360 8.72 -13.29 -13.17
N ILE A 361 7.93 -12.43 -13.82
CA ILE A 361 6.90 -12.87 -14.76
C ILE A 361 7.50 -13.27 -16.11
N ILE A 362 8.54 -12.57 -16.57
CA ILE A 362 9.26 -12.91 -17.82
C ILE A 362 9.93 -14.28 -17.70
N ASN A 363 10.59 -14.58 -16.58
CA ASN A 363 11.22 -15.88 -16.36
C ASN A 363 10.19 -17.01 -16.31
N ALA A 364 9.06 -16.82 -15.63
CA ALA A 364 7.98 -17.80 -15.60
C ALA A 364 7.36 -18.00 -16.98
N PHE A 365 7.13 -16.93 -17.73
CA PHE A 365 6.63 -16.97 -19.10
C PHE A 365 7.59 -17.73 -20.02
N SER A 366 8.86 -17.33 -20.06
CA SER A 366 9.88 -17.95 -20.92
C SER A 366 10.04 -19.43 -20.61
N MET A 367 10.07 -19.80 -19.33
CA MET A 367 10.18 -21.20 -18.91
C MET A 367 8.99 -22.03 -19.36
N LEU A 368 7.77 -21.57 -19.12
CA LEU A 368 6.56 -22.34 -19.45
C LEU A 368 6.28 -22.42 -20.96
N THR A 369 6.63 -21.37 -21.70
CA THR A 369 6.45 -21.34 -23.15
C THR A 369 7.62 -21.97 -23.95
N SER A 370 8.70 -22.36 -23.27
CA SER A 370 9.78 -23.16 -23.86
C SER A 370 9.56 -24.67 -23.77
N LEU A 371 8.52 -25.11 -23.07
CA LEU A 371 8.21 -26.54 -22.95
C LEU A 371 7.80 -27.14 -24.30
N PRO A 372 8.10 -28.43 -24.58
CA PRO A 372 7.70 -29.09 -25.84
C PRO A 372 6.19 -29.00 -26.07
N GLY A 373 5.77 -28.48 -27.21
CA GLY A 373 4.37 -28.27 -27.57
C GLY A 373 3.80 -26.92 -27.18
N ALA A 374 4.57 -26.04 -26.54
CA ALA A 374 4.20 -24.67 -26.24
C ALA A 374 4.48 -23.71 -27.42
N SER A 375 3.86 -22.52 -27.41
CA SER A 375 4.09 -21.42 -28.36
C SER A 375 4.31 -20.11 -27.62
N ALA A 376 5.57 -19.62 -27.60
CA ALA A 376 5.90 -18.36 -26.94
C ALA A 376 5.23 -17.14 -27.61
N SER A 377 5.20 -17.11 -28.96
CA SER A 377 4.58 -16.00 -29.71
C SER A 377 3.07 -15.86 -29.46
N GLU A 378 2.40 -16.96 -29.10
CA GLU A 378 0.97 -16.97 -28.77
C GLU A 378 0.73 -17.02 -27.27
N GLY A 379 1.78 -17.23 -26.46
CA GLY A 379 1.68 -17.42 -25.00
C GLY A 379 0.92 -18.67 -24.61
N ILE A 380 0.99 -19.74 -25.45
CA ILE A 380 0.26 -21.00 -25.27
C ILE A 380 1.17 -22.03 -24.62
N LEU A 381 0.67 -22.72 -23.60
CA LEU A 381 1.31 -23.83 -22.91
C LEU A 381 1.03 -25.17 -23.62
N PRO A 382 1.80 -26.26 -23.31
CA PRO A 382 1.62 -27.57 -23.97
C PRO A 382 0.21 -28.15 -23.92
N ASP A 383 -0.56 -27.82 -22.90
CA ASP A 383 -1.95 -28.25 -22.66
C ASP A 383 -3.01 -27.33 -23.30
N GLY A 384 -2.58 -26.33 -24.07
CA GLY A 384 -3.45 -25.36 -24.74
C GLY A 384 -3.90 -24.18 -23.88
N ARG A 385 -3.56 -24.12 -22.58
CA ARG A 385 -3.81 -22.92 -21.75
C ARG A 385 -2.93 -21.75 -22.20
N HIS A 386 -3.44 -20.54 -22.12
CA HIS A 386 -2.62 -19.34 -22.28
C HIS A 386 -1.94 -18.98 -20.98
N PHE A 387 -0.66 -18.57 -21.03
CA PHE A 387 0.09 -18.08 -19.85
C PHE A 387 -0.67 -16.94 -19.17
N PHE A 388 -1.12 -15.95 -19.95
CA PHE A 388 -1.99 -14.88 -19.48
C PHE A 388 -3.48 -15.33 -19.53
N GLY A 389 -3.77 -16.51 -18.97
CA GLY A 389 -5.08 -17.15 -19.09
C GLY A 389 -6.24 -16.37 -18.49
N LYS A 390 -5.95 -15.57 -17.48
CA LYS A 390 -6.94 -14.68 -16.84
C LYS A 390 -6.99 -13.31 -17.56
N LYS A 391 -6.97 -13.32 -18.90
CA LYS A 391 -7.19 -12.11 -19.70
C LYS A 391 -8.61 -11.58 -19.46
N PRO A 392 -8.82 -10.29 -19.46
CA PRO A 392 -7.86 -9.18 -19.52
C PRO A 392 -7.30 -8.77 -18.14
N TYR A 393 -7.26 -9.67 -17.16
CA TYR A 393 -6.95 -9.29 -15.77
C TYR A 393 -5.52 -8.78 -15.60
N PHE A 394 -4.53 -9.40 -16.29
CA PHE A 394 -3.16 -8.87 -16.32
C PHE A 394 -3.12 -7.44 -16.85
N ASP A 395 -3.83 -7.20 -17.96
CA ASP A 395 -3.88 -5.87 -18.59
C ASP A 395 -4.54 -4.84 -17.67
N LYS A 396 -5.55 -5.25 -16.88
CA LYS A 396 -6.17 -4.39 -15.85
C LYS A 396 -5.20 -4.06 -14.71
N LEU A 397 -4.39 -5.01 -14.25
CA LEU A 397 -3.37 -4.77 -13.24
C LEU A 397 -2.30 -3.81 -13.74
N MET A 398 -1.80 -4.03 -14.96
CA MET A 398 -0.80 -3.16 -15.59
C MET A 398 -1.38 -1.83 -16.08
N GLY A 399 -2.71 -1.76 -16.29
CA GLY A 399 -3.39 -0.57 -16.81
C GLY A 399 -3.19 -0.34 -18.30
N ASN A 400 -2.79 -1.38 -19.06
CA ASN A 400 -2.59 -1.37 -20.50
C ASN A 400 -2.33 -2.80 -21.00
N SER A 401 -2.37 -3.03 -22.34
CA SER A 401 -2.03 -4.32 -22.95
C SER A 401 -0.58 -4.44 -23.39
N TRP A 402 0.08 -3.31 -23.65
CA TRP A 402 1.38 -3.31 -24.31
C TRP A 402 2.50 -3.98 -23.48
N VAL A 403 2.41 -3.96 -22.13
CA VAL A 403 3.39 -4.68 -21.29
C VAL A 403 3.34 -6.18 -21.55
N ARG A 404 2.14 -6.78 -21.57
CA ARG A 404 1.94 -8.19 -21.91
C ARG A 404 2.45 -8.50 -23.31
N GLU A 405 2.13 -7.65 -24.28
CA GLU A 405 2.55 -7.83 -25.68
C GLU A 405 4.06 -7.82 -25.83
N LEU A 406 4.77 -6.92 -25.13
CA LEU A 406 6.23 -6.87 -25.15
C LEU A 406 6.88 -8.07 -24.46
N ILE A 407 6.28 -8.58 -23.36
CA ILE A 407 6.73 -9.83 -22.74
C ILE A 407 6.60 -10.99 -23.74
N MET A 408 5.48 -11.09 -24.45
CA MET A 408 5.27 -12.14 -25.47
C MET A 408 6.20 -12.00 -26.68
N GLN A 409 6.67 -10.80 -26.98
CA GLN A 409 7.69 -10.53 -28.01
C GLN A 409 9.11 -10.84 -27.51
N GLY A 410 9.29 -11.21 -26.23
CA GLY A 410 10.57 -11.61 -25.66
C GLY A 410 11.49 -10.44 -25.27
N LEU A 411 10.93 -9.24 -25.03
CA LEU A 411 11.73 -8.09 -24.57
C LEU A 411 12.19 -8.31 -23.11
N ALA A 412 13.39 -7.82 -22.81
CA ALA A 412 13.91 -7.80 -21.43
C ALA A 412 13.14 -6.81 -20.56
N ALA A 413 13.17 -7.05 -19.25
CA ALA A 413 12.47 -6.20 -18.26
C ALA A 413 12.88 -4.73 -18.35
N GLU A 414 14.17 -4.48 -18.52
CA GLU A 414 14.77 -3.15 -18.63
C GLU A 414 14.25 -2.40 -19.86
N ASP A 415 14.15 -3.06 -21.01
CA ASP A 415 13.64 -2.47 -22.26
C ASP A 415 12.15 -2.13 -22.17
N ILE A 416 11.39 -2.93 -21.42
CA ILE A 416 9.98 -2.66 -21.16
C ILE A 416 9.83 -1.46 -20.22
N LYS A 417 10.62 -1.42 -19.13
CA LYS A 417 10.55 -0.38 -18.10
C LYS A 417 10.89 1.01 -18.63
N VAL A 418 11.78 1.15 -19.60
CA VAL A 418 12.09 2.46 -20.26
C VAL A 418 10.84 3.15 -20.80
N ARG A 419 9.77 2.42 -21.11
CA ARG A 419 8.54 3.01 -21.68
C ARG A 419 7.64 3.72 -20.68
N TRP A 420 7.86 3.54 -19.38
CA TRP A 420 7.08 4.24 -18.35
C TRP A 420 7.94 5.11 -17.40
N GLN A 421 9.26 5.19 -17.63
CA GLN A 421 10.19 6.12 -16.97
C GLN A 421 10.23 7.48 -17.72
#